data_ef93453bdc5caee3fded9794b174f060
#
_entry.id   ef93453bdc5caee3fded9794b174f060
#
_cell.length_a   1.000
_cell.length_b   1.000
_cell.length_c   1.000
_cell.angle_alpha   90.00
_cell.angle_beta   90.00
_cell.angle_gamma   90.00
#
_symmetry.space_group_name_H-M   'P 1'
#
loop_
_entity.id
_entity.type
_entity.pdbx_description
1 polymer ?
#
loop_
_entity_poly.entity_id
_entity_poly.type
_entity_poly.pdbx_seq_one_letter_code
_entity_poly.pdbx_strand_id
1 'polypeptide(L)'
;MKIWFDMDGTIADLYGVENWLEMLMAHDETPYAIAKPIVNLSVLARLMNKVQRKGFEICIVSALAKDSTAEYDERVRNAKIKWLANHLKSVHFDEIRFVPYWFTKNNVNS
;
A
#
# COMPACT_ATOMS: atom_id res chain seq x y z
N MET A 1 -19.67 -0.55 5.69
CA MET A 1 -18.95 0.69 5.30
C MET A 1 -17.47 0.38 5.17
N LYS A 2 -16.85 0.89 4.15
CA LYS A 2 -15.42 0.66 3.89
C LYS A 2 -14.59 1.84 4.41
N ILE A 3 -13.46 1.52 5.05
CA ILE A 3 -12.46 2.52 5.44
C ILE A 3 -11.22 2.27 4.60
N TRP A 4 -10.81 3.28 3.85
CA TRP A 4 -9.69 3.21 2.93
C TRP A 4 -8.44 3.85 3.55
N PHE A 5 -7.32 3.14 3.45
CA PHE A 5 -6.01 3.66 3.86
C PHE A 5 -5.11 3.74 2.64
N ASP A 6 -4.43 4.87 2.47
CA ASP A 6 -3.37 5.01 1.49
C ASP A 6 -2.13 4.30 2.00
N MET A 7 -1.34 3.70 1.11
CA MET A 7 -0.17 2.92 1.50
C MET A 7 1.12 3.72 1.43
N ASP A 8 1.54 4.13 0.23
CA ASP A 8 2.84 4.79 0.04
C ASP A 8 2.83 6.20 0.59
N GLY A 9 3.83 6.51 1.42
CA GLY A 9 3.91 7.82 2.08
C GLY A 9 2.97 7.97 3.27
N THR A 10 2.19 6.96 3.60
CA THR A 10 1.25 6.98 4.74
C THR A 10 1.54 5.84 5.70
N ILE A 11 1.55 4.60 5.22
CA ILE A 11 1.87 3.42 6.03
C ILE A 11 3.31 2.99 5.78
N ALA A 12 3.71 2.93 4.51
CA ALA A 12 5.04 2.52 4.07
C ALA A 12 5.83 3.74 3.58
N ASP A 13 7.07 3.87 4.04
CA ASP A 13 7.95 4.99 3.69
C ASP A 13 8.71 4.70 2.39
N LEU A 14 7.98 4.69 1.29
CA LEU A 14 8.58 4.52 -0.03
C LEU A 14 9.63 5.59 -0.30
N TYR A 15 9.31 6.83 0.02
CA TYR A 15 10.15 7.99 -0.31
C TYR A 15 11.38 8.11 0.58
N GLY A 16 11.44 7.34 1.66
CA GLY A 16 12.61 7.23 2.51
C GLY A 16 13.63 6.20 2.05
N VAL A 17 13.28 5.41 1.03
CA VAL A 17 14.22 4.42 0.46
C VAL A 17 15.25 5.16 -0.40
N GLU A 18 16.53 4.90 -0.13
CA GLU A 18 17.60 5.51 -0.91
C GLU A 18 17.49 5.11 -2.37
N ASN A 19 17.60 6.08 -3.28
CA ASN A 19 17.49 5.90 -4.74
C ASN A 19 16.14 5.35 -5.20
N TRP A 20 15.08 5.60 -4.44
CA TRP A 20 13.75 5.07 -4.79
C TRP A 20 13.29 5.52 -6.20
N LEU A 21 13.56 6.78 -6.55
CA LEU A 21 13.09 7.31 -7.85
C LEU A 21 13.84 6.66 -9.02
N GLU A 22 15.16 6.53 -8.90
CA GLU A 22 15.98 5.88 -9.93
C GLU A 22 15.57 4.42 -10.13
N MET A 23 15.26 3.73 -9.03
CA MET A 23 14.80 2.34 -9.11
C MET A 23 13.44 2.23 -9.78
N LEU A 24 12.50 3.13 -9.46
CA LEU A 24 11.21 3.13 -10.11
C LEU A 24 11.34 3.39 -11.61
N MET A 25 12.18 4.33 -11.99
CA MET A 25 12.43 4.65 -13.40
C MET A 25 13.09 3.48 -14.14
N ALA A 26 13.85 2.66 -13.43
CA ALA A 26 14.47 1.45 -13.97
C ALA A 26 13.55 0.23 -13.92
N HIS A 27 12.29 0.41 -13.53
CA HIS A 27 11.30 -0.66 -13.33
C HIS A 27 11.78 -1.73 -12.33
N ASP A 28 12.32 -1.25 -11.20
CA ASP A 28 12.75 -2.08 -10.08
C ASP A 28 11.75 -1.92 -8.93
N GLU A 29 11.12 -3.01 -8.49
CA GLU A 29 10.13 -3.00 -7.43
C GLU A 29 10.72 -3.02 -6.02
N THR A 30 12.06 -3.10 -5.89
CA THR A 30 12.74 -3.19 -4.60
C THR A 30 12.31 -2.12 -3.60
N PRO A 31 12.15 -0.83 -3.97
CA PRO A 31 11.73 0.18 -2.99
C PRO A 31 10.42 -0.16 -2.29
N TYR A 32 9.48 -0.77 -3.00
CA TYR A 32 8.20 -1.17 -2.40
C TYR A 32 8.37 -2.34 -1.43
N ALA A 33 9.34 -3.21 -1.68
CA ALA A 33 9.57 -4.38 -0.85
C ALA A 33 10.30 -4.04 0.46
N ILE A 34 11.23 -3.07 0.42
CA ILE A 34 12.11 -2.75 1.54
C ILE A 34 11.71 -1.50 2.32
N ALA A 35 10.66 -0.80 1.92
CA ALA A 35 10.19 0.39 2.60
C ALA A 35 9.93 0.10 4.08
N LYS A 36 10.33 1.06 4.94
CA LYS A 36 10.08 0.94 6.38
C LYS A 36 8.70 1.47 6.73
N PRO A 37 8.09 0.97 7.82
CA PRO A 37 6.83 1.55 8.29
C PRO A 37 7.02 3.00 8.73
N ILE A 38 6.06 3.85 8.41
CA ILE A 38 6.03 5.24 8.91
C ILE A 38 5.41 5.29 10.31
N VAL A 39 4.42 4.40 10.56
CA VAL A 39 3.62 4.39 11.77
C VAL A 39 4.00 3.22 12.66
N ASN A 40 3.58 3.27 13.92
CA ASN A 40 3.70 2.12 14.82
C ASN A 40 2.70 1.06 14.36
N LEU A 41 3.21 -0.04 13.80
CA LEU A 41 2.37 -1.09 13.21
C LEU A 41 1.52 -1.81 14.24
N SER A 42 2.00 -1.98 15.47
CA SER A 42 1.22 -2.63 16.54
C SER A 42 -0.02 -1.81 16.88
N VAL A 43 0.12 -0.49 16.95
CA VAL A 43 -1.00 0.41 17.22
C VAL A 43 -1.96 0.42 16.05
N LEU A 44 -1.44 0.50 14.83
CA LEU A 44 -2.27 0.52 13.63
C LEU A 44 -3.04 -0.80 13.47
N ALA A 45 -2.39 -1.93 13.65
CA ALA A 45 -3.03 -3.24 13.56
C ALA A 45 -4.16 -3.38 14.57
N ARG A 46 -3.92 -2.91 15.80
CA ARG A 46 -4.93 -2.93 16.86
C ARG A 46 -6.15 -2.09 16.51
N LEU A 47 -5.91 -0.90 15.96
CA LEU A 47 -6.98 -0.01 15.51
C LEU A 47 -7.79 -0.65 14.38
N MET A 48 -7.12 -1.18 13.37
CA MET A 48 -7.77 -1.84 12.24
C MET A 48 -8.63 -3.03 12.69
N ASN A 49 -8.08 -3.88 13.55
CA ASN A 49 -8.80 -5.02 14.07
C ASN A 49 -10.02 -4.62 14.89
N LYS A 50 -9.89 -3.56 15.70
CA LYS A 50 -10.99 -3.03 16.51
C LYS A 50 -12.12 -2.51 15.61
N VAL A 51 -11.77 -1.78 14.57
CA VAL A 51 -12.73 -1.20 13.64
C VAL A 51 -13.45 -2.31 12.85
N GLN A 52 -12.72 -3.34 12.44
CA GLN A 52 -13.34 -4.50 11.77
C GLN A 52 -14.33 -5.22 12.67
N ARG A 53 -14.01 -5.39 13.94
CA ARG A 53 -14.94 -6.03 14.89
C ARG A 53 -16.22 -5.23 15.07
N LYS A 54 -16.20 -3.93 14.75
CA LYS A 54 -17.40 -3.07 14.77
C LYS A 54 -18.20 -3.10 13.47
N GLY A 55 -17.79 -3.93 12.52
CA GLY A 55 -18.51 -4.12 11.26
C GLY A 55 -18.00 -3.30 10.08
N PHE A 56 -16.88 -2.61 10.21
CA PHE A 56 -16.27 -1.86 9.09
C PHE A 56 -15.34 -2.78 8.30
N GLU A 57 -15.26 -2.54 6.99
CA GLU A 57 -14.30 -3.20 6.11
C GLU A 57 -13.03 -2.36 6.06
N ILE A 58 -11.87 -3.01 6.13
CA ILE A 58 -10.56 -2.35 6.04
C ILE A 58 -10.01 -2.57 4.64
N CYS A 59 -9.74 -1.46 3.95
CA CYS A 59 -9.31 -1.48 2.56
C CYS A 59 -8.06 -0.64 2.37
N ILE A 60 -7.23 -1.06 1.40
CA ILE A 60 -6.02 -0.34 1.01
C ILE A 60 -6.20 0.19 -0.41
N VAL A 61 -5.79 1.42 -0.65
CA VAL A 61 -5.67 1.98 -2.00
C VAL A 61 -4.23 2.42 -2.22
N SER A 62 -3.68 2.05 -3.38
CA SER A 62 -2.30 2.36 -3.71
C SER A 62 -2.16 2.64 -5.20
N ALA A 63 -1.40 3.67 -5.55
CA ALA A 63 -1.16 4.03 -6.94
C ALA A 63 -0.02 3.21 -7.53
N LEU A 64 -0.17 2.84 -8.79
CA LEU A 64 0.89 2.20 -9.58
C LEU A 64 1.88 3.27 -10.07
N ALA A 65 3.06 2.84 -10.52
CA ALA A 65 4.11 3.74 -10.96
C ALA A 65 3.77 4.41 -12.29
N LYS A 66 4.30 5.63 -12.47
CA LYS A 66 4.21 6.36 -13.72
C LYS A 66 5.04 5.65 -14.79
N ASP A 67 4.58 5.71 -16.05
CA ASP A 67 5.30 5.19 -17.22
C ASP A 67 5.70 3.71 -17.04
N SER A 68 4.80 2.92 -16.48
CA SER A 68 5.03 1.53 -16.15
C SER A 68 4.60 0.60 -17.29
N THR A 69 5.00 -0.67 -17.15
CA THR A 69 4.54 -1.78 -18.01
C THR A 69 3.63 -2.69 -17.21
N ALA A 70 2.84 -3.52 -17.89
CA ALA A 70 2.00 -4.51 -17.21
C ALA A 70 2.81 -5.46 -16.34
N GLU A 71 4.00 -5.85 -16.79
CA GLU A 71 4.89 -6.74 -16.03
C GLU A 71 5.41 -6.08 -14.75
N TYR A 72 5.82 -4.83 -14.85
CA TYR A 72 6.28 -4.08 -13.68
C TYR A 72 5.14 -3.85 -12.69
N ASP A 73 3.96 -3.48 -13.19
CA ASP A 73 2.78 -3.29 -12.35
C ASP A 73 2.47 -4.55 -11.54
N GLU A 74 2.59 -5.72 -12.16
CA GLU A 74 2.35 -6.98 -11.46
C GLU A 74 3.38 -7.20 -10.34
N ARG A 75 4.66 -6.94 -10.61
CA ARG A 75 5.71 -7.05 -9.59
C ARG A 75 5.49 -6.07 -8.45
N VAL A 76 5.08 -4.84 -8.76
CA VAL A 76 4.77 -3.83 -7.76
C VAL A 76 3.58 -4.24 -6.90
N ARG A 77 2.49 -4.72 -7.52
CA ARG A 77 1.33 -5.22 -6.77
C ARG A 77 1.73 -6.34 -5.82
N ASN A 78 2.49 -7.30 -6.30
CA ASN A 78 2.93 -8.43 -5.49
C ASN A 78 3.83 -8.00 -4.34
N ALA A 79 4.74 -7.05 -4.58
CA ALA A 79 5.61 -6.50 -3.54
C ALA A 79 4.81 -5.80 -2.44
N LYS A 80 3.82 -5.02 -2.82
CA LYS A 80 2.96 -4.31 -1.86
C LYS A 80 2.08 -5.25 -1.05
N ILE A 81 1.49 -6.25 -1.69
CA ILE A 81 0.67 -7.25 -1.00
C ILE A 81 1.53 -8.03 -0.01
N LYS A 82 2.72 -8.43 -0.42
CA LYS A 82 3.67 -9.14 0.45
C LYS A 82 4.10 -8.28 1.63
N TRP A 83 4.35 -6.99 1.39
CA TRP A 83 4.71 -6.05 2.46
C TRP A 83 3.61 -5.96 3.52
N LEU A 84 2.35 -5.82 3.08
CA LEU A 84 1.21 -5.78 4.00
C LEU A 84 1.07 -7.09 4.78
N ALA A 85 1.22 -8.22 4.11
CA ALA A 85 1.13 -9.54 4.75
C ALA A 85 2.24 -9.75 5.78
N ASN A 86 3.42 -9.19 5.55
CA ASN A 86 4.55 -9.34 6.46
C ASN A 86 4.50 -8.37 7.64
N HIS A 87 4.04 -7.15 7.41
CA HIS A 87 4.06 -6.09 8.42
C HIS A 87 2.77 -5.96 9.22
N LEU A 88 1.65 -6.36 8.64
CA LEU A 88 0.32 -6.28 9.27
C LEU A 88 -0.35 -7.67 9.23
N LYS A 89 0.35 -8.67 9.76
CA LYS A 89 -0.06 -10.09 9.69
C LYS A 89 -1.41 -10.37 10.32
N SER A 90 -1.76 -9.63 11.37
CA SER A 90 -3.01 -9.87 12.12
C SER A 90 -4.22 -9.20 11.48
N VAL A 91 -4.03 -8.39 10.44
CA VAL A 91 -5.11 -7.63 9.83
C VAL A 91 -5.59 -8.36 8.58
N HIS A 92 -6.90 -8.52 8.47
CA HIS A 92 -7.53 -8.97 7.23
C HIS A 92 -7.92 -7.74 6.42
N PHE A 93 -7.40 -7.64 5.19
CA PHE A 93 -7.77 -6.57 4.28
C PHE A 93 -8.91 -7.06 3.38
N ASP A 94 -10.06 -6.40 3.47
CA ASP A 94 -11.24 -6.78 2.70
C ASP A 94 -11.07 -6.47 1.22
N GLU A 95 -10.32 -5.41 0.91
CA GLU A 95 -10.01 -5.05 -0.46
C GLU A 95 -8.65 -4.35 -0.51
N ILE A 96 -7.84 -4.70 -1.51
CA ILE A 96 -6.61 -3.97 -1.83
C ILE A 96 -6.76 -3.52 -3.28
N ARG A 97 -6.90 -2.20 -3.48
CA ARG A 97 -7.14 -1.64 -4.81
C ARG A 97 -5.91 -0.90 -5.30
N PHE A 98 -5.47 -1.25 -6.49
CA PHE A 98 -4.40 -0.55 -7.19
C PHE A 98 -5.00 0.32 -8.27
N VAL A 99 -4.61 1.60 -8.28
CA VAL A 99 -5.13 2.57 -9.24
C VAL A 99 -3.99 3.09 -10.12
N PRO A 100 -4.30 3.56 -11.34
CA PRO A 100 -3.27 4.15 -12.20
C PRO A 100 -2.65 5.38 -11.52
N TYR A 101 -1.42 5.70 -11.90
CA TYR A 101 -0.69 6.85 -11.36
C TYR A 101 -1.48 8.15 -11.41
N TRP A 102 -2.21 8.38 -12.51
CA TRP A 102 -2.97 9.61 -12.72
C TRP A 102 -4.32 9.63 -11.99
N PHE A 103 -4.73 8.52 -11.38
CA PHE A 103 -6.04 8.40 -10.74
C PHE A 103 -6.06 9.19 -9.43
N THR A 104 -7.14 9.95 -9.20
CA THR A 104 -7.34 10.67 -7.94
C THR A 104 -7.92 9.70 -6.91
N LYS A 105 -7.18 9.45 -5.83
CA LYS A 105 -7.57 8.47 -4.80
C LYS A 105 -8.90 8.83 -4.12
N ASN A 106 -9.27 10.10 -4.09
CA ASN A 106 -10.54 10.54 -3.53
C ASN A 106 -11.75 9.92 -4.24
N ASN A 107 -11.60 9.53 -5.51
CA ASN A 107 -12.69 8.90 -6.26
C ASN A 107 -13.04 7.51 -5.73
N VAL A 108 -12.16 6.90 -4.96
CA VAL A 108 -12.38 5.56 -4.39
C VAL A 108 -13.45 5.58 -3.32
N ASN A 109 -13.61 6.69 -2.62
CA ASN A 109 -14.53 6.87 -1.49
C ASN A 109 -15.93 7.36 -1.88
N SER A 110 -16.14 7.65 -3.14
CA SER A 110 -17.41 8.18 -3.61
C SER A 110 -18.45 7.11 -3.86
#